data_b59973fc3d2fed6bf4d7d7708b7968a8
#
_entry.id   b59973fc3d2fed6bf4d7d7708b7968a8
#
_cell.length_a   1.000
_cell.length_b   1.000
_cell.length_c   1.000
_cell.angle_alpha   90.00
_cell.angle_beta   90.00
_cell.angle_gamma   90.00
#
_symmetry.space_group_name_H-M   'P 1'
#
loop_
_entity.id
_entity.type
_entity.pdbx_description
1 polymer ?
#
loop_
_entity_poly.entity_id
_entity_poly.type
_entity_poly.pdbx_seq_one_letter_code
_entity_poly.pdbx_strand_id
1 'polypeptide(L)'
;MIAASTPDAGCVALPGLSGNLFVVTGAAGGQGAQEALLLAANGADVIAADLREDAPDLRAAADDLPGSVTYRRLDVTSEEQWRDLADSLAGRAVKGLVNNAGVTQRTRIGDVVREDWDRVLAINVTGPMLGIQALLPLMGPGSSIVNIGSAAGLTGHYTAAYTTSKWALRGLTHSCVTELGPRGIRANIVHPGYIRTEMTADAPAPFLDANVTIAPLHRGGEPEEVANVVVFLLSDAAAYVTGAEIGVDGGQFRSGVATFLSEAVRSAQHPAASALPH
;
A
#
# COMPACT_ATOMS: atom_id res chain seq x y z
N MET A 1 -4.67 -18.11 -5.80
CA MET A 1 -3.39 -18.26 -6.54
C MET A 1 -2.81 -16.87 -6.73
N ILE A 2 -1.66 -16.60 -6.14
CA ILE A 2 -0.90 -15.37 -6.37
C ILE A 2 -0.15 -15.61 -7.69
N ALA A 3 -0.59 -15.02 -8.80
CA ALA A 3 0.10 -15.09 -10.07
C ALA A 3 0.95 -13.82 -10.23
N ALA A 4 2.27 -13.98 -10.36
CA ALA A 4 3.11 -12.91 -10.83
C ALA A 4 2.95 -12.83 -12.36
N SER A 5 2.44 -11.72 -12.88
CA SER A 5 2.58 -11.44 -14.31
C SER A 5 4.06 -11.10 -14.57
N THR A 6 4.79 -12.03 -15.18
CA THR A 6 6.11 -11.71 -15.74
C THR A 6 5.93 -10.57 -16.74
N PRO A 7 6.76 -9.52 -16.67
CA PRO A 7 6.72 -8.45 -17.68
C PRO A 7 6.89 -9.09 -19.06
N ASP A 8 5.98 -8.77 -19.97
CA ASP A 8 6.08 -9.17 -21.38
C ASP A 8 7.43 -8.67 -21.94
N ALA A 9 8.04 -9.39 -22.86
CA ALA A 9 9.40 -9.15 -23.40
C ALA A 9 9.66 -7.75 -24.01
N GLY A 10 8.74 -6.80 -23.83
CA GLY A 10 8.84 -5.38 -24.18
C GLY A 10 8.74 -4.41 -23.00
N CYS A 11 8.59 -4.90 -21.76
CA CYS A 11 8.50 -4.03 -20.59
C CYS A 11 9.90 -3.56 -20.17
N VAL A 12 10.17 -2.26 -20.28
CA VAL A 12 11.43 -1.67 -19.80
C VAL A 12 11.43 -1.75 -18.28
N ALA A 13 12.40 -2.47 -17.70
CA ALA A 13 12.57 -2.54 -16.25
C ALA A 13 12.73 -1.12 -15.67
N LEU A 14 12.06 -0.84 -14.58
CA LEU A 14 12.17 0.46 -13.92
C LEU A 14 13.58 0.67 -13.34
N PRO A 15 14.20 1.84 -13.57
CA PRO A 15 15.57 2.09 -13.13
C PRO A 15 15.66 2.16 -11.59
N GLY A 16 16.81 1.73 -11.06
CA GLY A 16 17.11 1.82 -9.62
C GLY A 16 16.48 0.73 -8.76
N LEU A 17 15.92 -0.33 -9.37
CA LEU A 17 15.33 -1.47 -8.65
C LEU A 17 16.29 -2.66 -8.60
N SER A 18 16.83 -3.09 -9.74
CA SER A 18 17.66 -4.29 -9.84
C SER A 18 18.90 -4.22 -8.94
N GLY A 19 19.16 -5.30 -8.19
CA GLY A 19 20.28 -5.43 -7.26
C GLY A 19 20.19 -4.58 -5.99
N ASN A 20 19.10 -3.83 -5.80
CA ASN A 20 18.86 -3.01 -4.61
C ASN A 20 17.93 -3.71 -3.63
N LEU A 21 18.09 -3.39 -2.33
CA LEU A 21 17.33 -3.98 -1.23
C LEU A 21 16.11 -3.13 -0.87
N PHE A 22 14.96 -3.80 -0.80
CA PHE A 22 13.69 -3.21 -0.37
C PHE A 22 13.09 -4.01 0.78
N VAL A 23 12.36 -3.35 1.65
CA VAL A 23 11.60 -3.97 2.74
C VAL A 23 10.12 -3.67 2.51
N VAL A 24 9.29 -4.71 2.50
CA VAL A 24 7.83 -4.61 2.35
C VAL A 24 7.16 -5.26 3.56
N THR A 25 6.32 -4.52 4.28
CA THR A 25 5.57 -5.03 5.44
C THR A 25 4.16 -5.46 5.05
N GLY A 26 3.59 -6.44 5.78
CA GLY A 26 2.28 -7.01 5.44
C GLY A 26 2.32 -7.81 4.13
N ALA A 27 3.45 -8.47 3.87
CA ALA A 27 3.76 -9.06 2.57
C ALA A 27 3.37 -10.54 2.44
N ALA A 28 2.73 -11.17 3.43
CA ALA A 28 2.30 -12.57 3.31
C ALA A 28 1.11 -12.77 2.36
N GLY A 29 0.46 -11.70 1.92
CA GLY A 29 -0.69 -11.76 1.01
C GLY A 29 -1.15 -10.40 0.50
N GLY A 30 -2.18 -10.38 -0.32
CA GLY A 30 -2.82 -9.15 -0.81
C GLY A 30 -1.88 -8.20 -1.54
N GLN A 31 -1.98 -6.89 -1.25
CA GLN A 31 -1.19 -5.86 -1.91
C GLN A 31 0.31 -6.01 -1.63
N GLY A 32 0.69 -6.26 -0.36
CA GLY A 32 2.11 -6.40 0.02
C GLY A 32 2.82 -7.56 -0.67
N ALA A 33 2.13 -8.68 -0.90
CA ALA A 33 2.70 -9.78 -1.68
C ALA A 33 2.95 -9.38 -3.14
N GLN A 34 2.00 -8.67 -3.77
CA GLN A 34 2.17 -8.20 -5.15
C GLN A 34 3.26 -7.14 -5.27
N GLU A 35 3.39 -6.25 -4.28
CA GLU A 35 4.48 -5.28 -4.20
C GLU A 35 5.84 -5.98 -4.14
N ALA A 36 5.98 -7.01 -3.28
CA ALA A 36 7.20 -7.79 -3.14
C ALA A 36 7.54 -8.56 -4.43
N LEU A 37 6.56 -9.22 -5.04
CA LEU A 37 6.74 -9.96 -6.29
C LEU A 37 7.10 -9.04 -7.45
N LEU A 38 6.46 -7.89 -7.59
CA LEU A 38 6.74 -6.95 -8.66
C LEU A 38 8.14 -6.31 -8.52
N LEU A 39 8.59 -6.03 -7.30
CA LEU A 39 9.97 -5.60 -7.03
C LEU A 39 10.97 -6.70 -7.44
N ALA A 40 10.73 -7.95 -7.03
CA ALA A 40 11.59 -9.07 -7.39
C ALA A 40 11.58 -9.35 -8.91
N ALA A 41 10.44 -9.18 -9.59
CA ALA A 41 10.33 -9.27 -11.04
C ALA A 41 11.17 -8.21 -11.77
N ASN A 42 11.43 -7.05 -11.12
CA ASN A 42 12.35 -6.02 -11.59
C ASN A 42 13.81 -6.24 -11.13
N GLY A 43 14.14 -7.40 -10.58
CA GLY A 43 15.49 -7.78 -10.18
C GLY A 43 15.92 -7.25 -8.79
N ALA A 44 14.98 -6.79 -7.97
CA ALA A 44 15.28 -6.31 -6.62
C ALA A 44 15.46 -7.46 -5.62
N ASP A 45 16.23 -7.22 -4.56
CA ASP A 45 16.24 -8.04 -3.35
C ASP A 45 15.15 -7.53 -2.41
N VAL A 46 14.24 -8.39 -1.98
CA VAL A 46 13.11 -8.00 -1.14
C VAL A 46 13.10 -8.74 0.19
N ILE A 47 13.04 -8.01 1.29
CA ILE A 47 12.63 -8.55 2.59
C ILE A 47 11.10 -8.40 2.67
N ALA A 48 10.41 -9.50 2.56
CA ALA A 48 8.96 -9.59 2.72
C ALA A 48 8.64 -9.90 4.18
N ALA A 49 8.14 -8.90 4.92
CA ALA A 49 7.90 -9.00 6.35
C ALA A 49 6.41 -9.08 6.67
N ASP A 50 6.00 -9.97 7.57
CA ASP A 50 4.61 -10.11 8.01
C ASP A 50 4.53 -10.72 9.42
N LEU A 51 3.39 -10.56 10.08
CA LEU A 51 3.11 -11.19 11.38
C LEU A 51 2.95 -12.72 11.27
N ARG A 52 2.50 -13.23 10.12
CA ARG A 52 2.32 -14.66 9.87
C ARG A 52 3.65 -15.40 10.01
N GLU A 53 3.61 -16.66 10.45
CA GLU A 53 4.84 -17.49 10.62
C GLU A 53 5.50 -17.80 9.28
N ASP A 54 4.72 -17.94 8.21
CA ASP A 54 5.19 -18.32 6.88
C ASP A 54 4.30 -17.78 5.76
N ALA A 55 4.84 -17.71 4.55
CA ALA A 55 4.15 -17.31 3.32
C ALA A 55 4.55 -18.21 2.13
N PRO A 56 4.09 -19.50 2.13
CA PRO A 56 4.49 -20.45 1.12
C PRO A 56 4.09 -20.04 -0.30
N ASP A 57 2.91 -19.46 -0.49
CA ASP A 57 2.43 -19.02 -1.80
C ASP A 57 3.30 -17.87 -2.35
N LEU A 58 3.73 -16.94 -1.48
CA LEU A 58 4.63 -15.85 -1.88
C LEU A 58 6.00 -16.40 -2.31
N ARG A 59 6.55 -17.36 -1.55
CA ARG A 59 7.84 -17.96 -1.88
C ARG A 59 7.77 -18.71 -3.21
N ALA A 60 6.77 -19.55 -3.37
CA ALA A 60 6.58 -20.30 -4.62
C ALA A 60 6.40 -19.37 -5.84
N ALA A 61 5.70 -18.24 -5.67
CA ALA A 61 5.53 -17.26 -6.75
C ALA A 61 6.81 -16.47 -7.05
N ALA A 62 7.78 -16.46 -6.13
CA ALA A 62 9.04 -15.74 -6.29
C ALA A 62 10.19 -16.58 -6.85
N ASP A 63 10.07 -17.90 -6.89
CA ASP A 63 11.18 -18.83 -7.19
C ASP A 63 11.85 -18.58 -8.55
N ASP A 64 11.08 -18.19 -9.58
CA ASP A 64 11.59 -17.97 -10.95
C ASP A 64 11.80 -16.49 -11.29
N LEU A 65 11.73 -15.58 -10.30
CA LEU A 65 11.89 -14.15 -10.56
C LEU A 65 13.38 -13.74 -10.65
N PRO A 66 13.71 -12.69 -11.42
CA PRO A 66 15.10 -12.22 -11.57
C PRO A 66 15.76 -11.73 -10.28
N GLY A 67 14.97 -11.22 -9.32
CA GLY A 67 15.40 -10.80 -7.99
C GLY A 67 15.18 -11.88 -6.94
N SER A 68 15.16 -11.49 -5.68
CA SER A 68 14.95 -12.42 -4.56
C SER A 68 13.90 -11.93 -3.58
N VAL A 69 13.14 -12.87 -2.98
CA VAL A 69 12.22 -12.58 -1.87
C VAL A 69 12.63 -13.41 -0.66
N THR A 70 13.06 -12.74 0.39
CA THR A 70 13.38 -13.35 1.68
C THR A 70 12.26 -13.02 2.66
N TYR A 71 11.54 -14.04 3.11
CA TYR A 71 10.47 -13.88 4.09
C TYR A 71 11.02 -13.72 5.50
N ARG A 72 10.43 -12.81 6.30
CA ARG A 72 10.75 -12.56 7.70
C ARG A 72 9.49 -12.38 8.52
N ARG A 73 9.33 -13.15 9.59
CA ARG A 73 8.28 -12.85 10.57
C ARG A 73 8.62 -11.54 11.28
N LEU A 74 7.66 -10.63 11.31
CA LEU A 74 7.80 -9.31 11.94
C LEU A 74 6.44 -8.82 12.45
N ASP A 75 6.36 -8.57 13.75
CA ASP A 75 5.31 -7.73 14.31
C ASP A 75 5.74 -6.26 14.19
N VAL A 76 5.06 -5.51 13.32
CA VAL A 76 5.40 -4.09 13.07
C VAL A 76 5.23 -3.20 14.32
N THR A 77 4.53 -3.67 15.35
CA THR A 77 4.39 -2.95 16.63
C THR A 77 5.55 -3.20 17.60
N SER A 78 6.44 -4.14 17.29
CA SER A 78 7.58 -4.52 18.14
C SER A 78 8.84 -3.75 17.74
N GLU A 79 9.26 -2.81 18.57
CA GLU A 79 10.51 -2.08 18.40
C GLU A 79 11.74 -3.02 18.41
N GLU A 80 11.71 -4.07 19.24
CA GLU A 80 12.77 -5.07 19.31
C GLU A 80 12.93 -5.82 17.99
N GLN A 81 11.82 -6.32 17.40
CA GLN A 81 11.87 -7.05 16.13
C GLN A 81 12.31 -6.15 14.96
N TRP A 82 11.95 -4.88 14.97
CA TRP A 82 12.48 -3.92 14.01
C TRP A 82 13.99 -3.71 14.15
N ARG A 83 14.50 -3.64 15.38
CA ARG A 83 15.95 -3.55 15.66
C ARG A 83 16.67 -4.80 15.16
N ASP A 84 16.16 -5.99 15.49
CA ASP A 84 16.72 -7.26 15.04
C ASP A 84 16.76 -7.37 13.51
N LEU A 85 15.70 -6.90 12.84
CA LEU A 85 15.69 -6.83 11.38
C LEU A 85 16.79 -5.89 10.86
N ALA A 86 16.88 -4.67 11.39
CA ALA A 86 17.89 -3.69 10.98
C ALA A 86 19.30 -4.22 11.21
N ASP A 87 19.56 -4.85 12.35
CA ASP A 87 20.85 -5.46 12.68
C ASP A 87 21.21 -6.60 11.72
N SER A 88 20.23 -7.41 11.32
CA SER A 88 20.43 -8.46 10.32
C SER A 88 20.78 -7.94 8.92
N LEU A 89 20.49 -6.68 8.66
CA LEU A 89 20.79 -5.98 7.40
C LEU A 89 22.04 -5.09 7.49
N ALA A 90 22.78 -5.16 8.60
CA ALA A 90 23.97 -4.33 8.78
C ALA A 90 24.97 -4.50 7.61
N GLY A 91 25.45 -3.38 7.09
CA GLY A 91 26.35 -3.34 5.92
C GLY A 91 25.65 -3.40 4.55
N ARG A 92 24.32 -3.55 4.51
CA ARG A 92 23.51 -3.45 3.28
C ARG A 92 22.75 -2.13 3.27
N ALA A 93 22.82 -1.40 2.15
CA ALA A 93 22.01 -0.21 1.98
C ALA A 93 20.55 -0.61 1.68
N VAL A 94 19.58 -0.03 2.39
CA VAL A 94 18.16 -0.18 2.12
C VAL A 94 17.72 0.93 1.17
N LYS A 95 17.37 0.55 -0.06
CA LYS A 95 16.92 1.47 -1.11
C LYS A 95 15.47 1.90 -0.92
N GLY A 96 14.64 1.07 -0.30
CA GLY A 96 13.25 1.45 -0.05
C GLY A 96 12.54 0.66 1.04
N LEU A 97 11.52 1.32 1.61
CA LEU A 97 10.60 0.76 2.60
C LEU A 97 9.16 0.98 2.13
N VAL A 98 8.38 -0.10 2.11
CA VAL A 98 6.93 -0.04 1.94
C VAL A 98 6.25 -0.38 3.27
N ASN A 99 5.61 0.61 3.87
CA ASN A 99 4.75 0.44 5.02
C ASN A 99 3.34 0.07 4.55
N ASN A 100 3.17 -1.22 4.19
CA ASN A 100 1.88 -1.75 3.73
C ASN A 100 1.11 -2.47 4.85
N ALA A 101 1.79 -3.04 5.86
CA ALA A 101 1.11 -3.70 6.97
C ALA A 101 0.03 -2.80 7.59
N GLY A 102 -1.16 -3.34 7.74
CA GLY A 102 -2.28 -2.59 8.29
C GLY A 102 -3.49 -3.47 8.57
N VAL A 103 -4.33 -2.98 9.45
CA VAL A 103 -5.60 -3.62 9.81
C VAL A 103 -6.75 -2.64 9.65
N THR A 104 -7.93 -3.17 9.30
CA THR A 104 -9.16 -2.40 9.29
C THR A 104 -10.00 -2.73 10.52
N GLN A 105 -10.83 -1.77 10.93
CA GLN A 105 -11.81 -1.96 11.99
C GLN A 105 -13.06 -1.17 11.59
N ARG A 106 -14.21 -1.86 11.52
CA ARG A 106 -15.44 -1.31 10.92
C ARG A 106 -16.43 -0.75 11.94
N THR A 107 -16.03 -0.61 13.22
CA THR A 107 -16.89 -0.09 14.29
C THR A 107 -17.14 1.41 14.10
N ARG A 108 -18.39 1.81 14.30
CA ARG A 108 -18.84 3.21 14.27
C ARG A 108 -18.42 3.93 15.55
N ILE A 109 -18.38 5.26 15.51
CA ILE A 109 -17.86 6.10 16.60
C ILE A 109 -18.53 5.85 17.97
N GLY A 110 -19.82 5.50 17.98
CA GLY A 110 -20.56 5.21 19.22
C GLY A 110 -20.20 3.89 19.90
N ASP A 111 -19.56 2.97 19.18
CA ASP A 111 -19.32 1.59 19.62
C ASP A 111 -17.83 1.23 19.65
N VAL A 112 -16.94 2.22 19.50
CA VAL A 112 -15.49 1.98 19.49
C VAL A 112 -15.02 1.57 20.88
N VAL A 113 -14.40 0.38 20.98
CA VAL A 113 -13.69 -0.05 22.18
C VAL A 113 -12.25 0.42 22.15
N ARG A 114 -11.71 0.78 23.32
CA ARG A 114 -10.38 1.37 23.47
C ARG A 114 -9.27 0.45 22.95
N GLU A 115 -9.38 -0.83 23.24
CA GLU A 115 -8.40 -1.84 22.82
C GLU A 115 -8.28 -1.97 21.31
N ASP A 116 -9.41 -1.93 20.59
CA ASP A 116 -9.42 -1.95 19.12
C ASP A 116 -8.86 -0.66 18.53
N TRP A 117 -9.18 0.47 19.12
CA TRP A 117 -8.63 1.76 18.76
C TRP A 117 -7.09 1.76 18.87
N ASP A 118 -6.58 1.38 20.05
CA ASP A 118 -5.15 1.36 20.33
C ASP A 118 -4.42 0.38 19.40
N ARG A 119 -5.00 -0.81 19.16
CA ARG A 119 -4.46 -1.81 18.22
C ARG A 119 -4.36 -1.26 16.80
N VAL A 120 -5.40 -0.60 16.29
CA VAL A 120 -5.38 -0.03 14.94
C VAL A 120 -4.31 1.05 14.82
N LEU A 121 -4.20 1.94 15.80
CA LEU A 121 -3.18 2.98 15.79
C LEU A 121 -1.77 2.42 15.94
N ALA A 122 -1.58 1.42 16.79
CA ALA A 122 -0.30 0.75 16.98
C ALA A 122 0.20 0.15 15.65
N ILE A 123 -0.67 -0.57 14.92
CA ILE A 123 -0.27 -1.22 13.66
C ILE A 123 -0.15 -0.19 12.52
N ASN A 124 -1.17 0.65 12.32
CA ASN A 124 -1.27 1.48 11.12
C ASN A 124 -0.45 2.78 11.19
N VAL A 125 -0.03 3.21 12.39
CA VAL A 125 0.68 4.50 12.59
C VAL A 125 2.02 4.29 13.28
N THR A 126 2.02 3.66 14.46
CA THR A 126 3.25 3.43 15.24
C THR A 126 4.18 2.46 14.49
N GLY A 127 3.65 1.38 13.93
CA GLY A 127 4.44 0.43 13.13
C GLY A 127 5.23 1.09 12.00
N PRO A 128 4.60 1.86 11.11
CA PRO A 128 5.31 2.64 10.10
C PRO A 128 6.39 3.57 10.66
N MET A 129 6.12 4.27 11.75
CA MET A 129 7.09 5.12 12.42
C MET A 129 8.31 4.33 12.92
N LEU A 130 8.07 3.19 13.58
CA LEU A 130 9.14 2.30 14.06
C LEU A 130 9.98 1.75 12.91
N GLY A 131 9.33 1.32 11.82
CA GLY A 131 10.02 0.83 10.61
C GLY A 131 10.91 1.89 9.97
N ILE A 132 10.41 3.11 9.85
CA ILE A 132 11.20 4.25 9.35
C ILE A 132 12.41 4.49 10.26
N GLN A 133 12.22 4.59 11.56
CA GLN A 133 13.31 4.84 12.52
C GLN A 133 14.37 3.75 12.49
N ALA A 134 13.97 2.48 12.46
CA ALA A 134 14.90 1.35 12.50
C ALA A 134 15.75 1.26 11.21
N LEU A 135 15.14 1.50 10.04
CA LEU A 135 15.83 1.37 8.76
C LEU A 135 16.53 2.65 8.30
N LEU A 136 16.21 3.81 8.88
CA LEU A 136 16.78 5.11 8.49
C LEU A 136 18.32 5.18 8.54
N PRO A 137 19.03 4.51 9.47
CA PRO A 137 20.50 4.44 9.45
C PRO A 137 21.07 3.69 8.24
N LEU A 138 20.29 2.82 7.62
CA LEU A 138 20.66 2.03 6.44
C LEU A 138 20.23 2.69 5.12
N MET A 139 19.47 3.81 5.20
CA MET A 139 18.96 4.54 4.04
C MET A 139 19.83 5.77 3.74
N GLY A 140 20.12 5.99 2.46
CA GLY A 140 20.91 7.10 1.96
C GLY A 140 20.22 7.85 0.80
N PRO A 141 20.96 8.79 0.17
CA PRO A 141 20.43 9.51 -1.00
C PRO A 141 19.91 8.56 -2.09
N GLY A 142 18.74 8.90 -2.65
CA GLY A 142 18.04 8.08 -3.63
C GLY A 142 17.16 6.99 -3.02
N SER A 143 17.14 6.80 -1.69
CA SER A 143 16.18 5.90 -1.04
C SER A 143 14.76 6.47 -1.07
N SER A 144 13.77 5.59 -0.96
CA SER A 144 12.34 5.96 -1.03
C SER A 144 11.51 5.23 0.03
N ILE A 145 10.61 5.95 0.68
CA ILE A 145 9.61 5.43 1.61
C ILE A 145 8.24 5.57 0.94
N VAL A 146 7.47 4.47 0.91
CA VAL A 146 6.08 4.49 0.44
C VAL A 146 5.18 3.99 1.56
N ASN A 147 4.28 4.83 2.00
CA ASN A 147 3.26 4.48 2.98
C ASN A 147 1.95 4.10 2.26
N ILE A 148 1.29 3.02 2.69
CA ILE A 148 0.00 2.63 2.14
C ILE A 148 -1.12 3.23 2.98
N GLY A 149 -1.68 4.30 2.43
CA GLY A 149 -2.84 5.01 2.97
C GLY A 149 -4.16 4.28 2.73
N SER A 150 -5.16 5.03 2.34
CA SER A 150 -6.49 4.55 1.91
C SER A 150 -7.28 5.75 1.39
N ALA A 151 -8.30 5.53 0.57
CA ALA A 151 -9.35 6.52 0.28
C ALA A 151 -9.98 7.08 1.58
N ALA A 152 -10.08 6.25 2.65
CA ALA A 152 -10.52 6.69 3.98
C ALA A 152 -9.56 7.69 4.67
N GLY A 153 -8.34 7.83 4.20
CA GLY A 153 -7.39 8.86 4.65
C GLY A 153 -7.54 10.20 3.90
N LEU A 154 -8.36 10.25 2.87
CA LEU A 154 -8.55 11.44 2.02
C LEU A 154 -9.95 12.05 2.17
N THR A 155 -10.92 11.27 2.64
CA THR A 155 -12.31 11.69 2.81
C THR A 155 -12.87 11.15 4.11
N GLY A 156 -14.05 11.66 4.53
CA GLY A 156 -14.76 11.13 5.68
C GLY A 156 -15.22 9.69 5.44
N HIS A 157 -15.02 8.83 6.44
CA HIS A 157 -15.48 7.46 6.43
C HIS A 157 -16.02 7.06 7.81
N TYR A 158 -16.96 6.13 7.89
CA TYR A 158 -17.62 5.77 9.15
C TYR A 158 -16.76 4.94 10.12
N THR A 159 -15.65 4.37 9.65
CA THR A 159 -14.74 3.53 10.45
C THR A 159 -13.79 4.41 11.27
N ALA A 160 -14.14 4.69 12.53
CA ALA A 160 -13.46 5.73 13.31
C ALA A 160 -11.94 5.52 13.45
N ALA A 161 -11.52 4.38 14.02
CA ALA A 161 -10.10 4.10 14.28
C ALA A 161 -9.30 4.00 12.98
N TYR A 162 -9.82 3.29 11.98
CA TYR A 162 -9.15 3.11 10.70
C TYR A 162 -8.96 4.44 9.96
N THR A 163 -10.04 5.23 9.84
CA THR A 163 -9.98 6.55 9.21
C THR A 163 -8.96 7.44 9.90
N THR A 164 -9.01 7.52 11.23
CA THR A 164 -8.05 8.32 12.01
C THR A 164 -6.62 7.86 11.74
N SER A 165 -6.36 6.55 11.72
CA SER A 165 -5.02 6.02 11.45
C SER A 165 -4.50 6.38 10.06
N LYS A 166 -5.38 6.33 9.03
CA LYS A 166 -4.97 6.66 7.65
C LYS A 166 -4.79 8.16 7.42
N TRP A 167 -5.51 9.02 8.16
CA TRP A 167 -5.22 10.45 8.22
C TRP A 167 -3.91 10.76 8.96
N ALA A 168 -3.64 10.07 10.07
CA ALA A 168 -2.38 10.23 10.82
C ALA A 168 -1.15 9.83 9.97
N LEU A 169 -1.28 8.76 9.15
CA LEU A 169 -0.20 8.30 8.27
C LEU A 169 0.17 9.33 7.20
N ARG A 170 -0.79 10.16 6.75
CA ARG A 170 -0.49 11.32 5.88
C ARG A 170 0.42 12.31 6.58
N GLY A 171 0.08 12.67 7.84
CA GLY A 171 0.92 13.56 8.65
C GLY A 171 2.33 13.01 8.84
N LEU A 172 2.48 11.73 9.15
CA LEU A 172 3.79 11.06 9.24
C LEU A 172 4.55 11.14 7.91
N THR A 173 3.87 10.92 6.77
CA THR A 173 4.51 11.02 5.44
C THR A 173 5.07 12.41 5.20
N HIS A 174 4.30 13.48 5.44
CA HIS A 174 4.77 14.85 5.26
C HIS A 174 5.88 15.26 6.23
N SER A 175 5.85 14.74 7.46
CA SER A 175 6.98 14.88 8.40
C SER A 175 8.26 14.27 7.83
N CYS A 176 8.17 13.06 7.25
CA CYS A 176 9.31 12.43 6.58
C CYS A 176 9.83 13.24 5.39
N VAL A 177 8.94 13.84 4.58
CA VAL A 177 9.36 14.71 3.45
C VAL A 177 10.21 15.86 3.95
N THR A 178 9.76 16.54 4.99
CA THR A 178 10.44 17.70 5.55
C THR A 178 11.80 17.34 6.14
N GLU A 179 11.85 16.26 6.91
CA GLU A 179 13.05 15.86 7.67
C GLU A 179 14.06 15.12 6.81
N LEU A 180 13.60 14.27 5.88
CA LEU A 180 14.47 13.36 5.14
C LEU A 180 14.82 13.87 3.73
N GLY A 181 14.06 14.82 3.19
CA GLY A 181 14.33 15.44 1.89
C GLY A 181 15.75 16.02 1.77
N PRO A 182 16.28 16.76 2.77
CA PRO A 182 17.67 17.24 2.76
C PRO A 182 18.73 16.12 2.71
N ARG A 183 18.36 14.89 3.11
CA ARG A 183 19.19 13.69 3.01
C ARG A 183 19.06 12.97 1.66
N GLY A 184 18.27 13.49 0.73
CA GLY A 184 17.98 12.87 -0.56
C GLY A 184 17.08 11.63 -0.47
N ILE A 185 16.31 11.46 0.61
CA ILE A 185 15.36 10.37 0.83
C ILE A 185 13.97 10.89 0.53
N ARG A 186 13.23 10.20 -0.36
CA ARG A 186 11.86 10.56 -0.73
C ARG A 186 10.85 9.85 0.16
N ALA A 187 9.70 10.46 0.40
CA ALA A 187 8.58 9.84 1.09
C ALA A 187 7.27 10.19 0.38
N ASN A 188 6.47 9.18 0.06
CA ASN A 188 5.19 9.33 -0.63
C ASN A 188 4.12 8.44 0.03
N ILE A 189 2.86 8.71 -0.25
CA ILE A 189 1.75 7.90 0.22
C ILE A 189 0.83 7.53 -0.96
N VAL A 190 0.47 6.25 -1.03
CA VAL A 190 -0.51 5.72 -1.98
C VAL A 190 -1.82 5.50 -1.24
N HIS A 191 -2.93 5.88 -1.85
CA HIS A 191 -4.27 5.74 -1.28
C HIS A 191 -5.12 4.79 -2.14
N PRO A 192 -5.11 3.48 -1.83
CA PRO A 192 -5.99 2.53 -2.50
C PRO A 192 -7.46 2.84 -2.20
N GLY A 193 -8.32 2.64 -3.22
CA GLY A 193 -9.76 2.57 -3.05
C GLY A 193 -10.22 1.19 -2.59
N TYR A 194 -11.32 0.70 -3.16
CA TYR A 194 -11.72 -0.69 -2.98
C TYR A 194 -10.85 -1.61 -3.85
N ILE A 195 -9.94 -2.38 -3.20
CA ILE A 195 -9.07 -3.36 -3.84
C ILE A 195 -9.51 -4.77 -3.42
N ARG A 196 -9.59 -5.70 -4.38
CA ARG A 196 -9.96 -7.10 -4.14
C ARG A 196 -8.81 -7.84 -3.45
N THR A 197 -8.95 -8.07 -2.14
CA THR A 197 -7.99 -8.77 -1.29
C THR A 197 -8.73 -9.60 -0.25
N GLU A 198 -8.01 -10.48 0.47
CA GLU A 198 -8.58 -11.19 1.62
C GLU A 198 -9.21 -10.22 2.64
N MET A 199 -8.60 -9.06 2.89
CA MET A 199 -9.11 -8.05 3.82
C MET A 199 -10.51 -7.52 3.43
N THR A 200 -10.83 -7.51 2.14
CA THR A 200 -12.10 -7.01 1.59
C THR A 200 -13.08 -8.11 1.23
N ALA A 201 -12.65 -9.37 1.20
CA ALA A 201 -13.49 -10.51 0.81
C ALA A 201 -14.72 -10.69 1.71
N ASP A 202 -14.57 -10.42 3.02
CA ASP A 202 -15.66 -10.53 4.02
C ASP A 202 -16.47 -9.24 4.16
N ALA A 203 -16.29 -8.26 3.28
CA ALA A 203 -17.06 -7.03 3.35
C ALA A 203 -18.53 -7.29 2.87
N PRO A 204 -19.54 -6.69 3.53
CA PRO A 204 -20.92 -6.86 3.13
C PRO A 204 -21.15 -6.45 1.66
N ALA A 205 -21.93 -7.22 0.90
CA ALA A 205 -22.23 -6.93 -0.50
C ALA A 205 -22.69 -5.47 -0.74
N PRO A 206 -23.57 -4.86 0.09
CA PRO A 206 -23.96 -3.47 -0.11
C PRO A 206 -22.79 -2.48 0.00
N PHE A 207 -21.75 -2.82 0.78
CA PHE A 207 -20.54 -2.00 0.86
C PHE A 207 -19.72 -2.12 -0.43
N LEU A 208 -19.57 -3.33 -0.97
CA LEU A 208 -18.85 -3.59 -2.21
C LEU A 208 -19.54 -2.89 -3.39
N ASP A 209 -20.86 -3.06 -3.52
CA ASP A 209 -21.69 -2.44 -4.57
C ASP A 209 -21.60 -0.91 -4.52
N ALA A 210 -21.68 -0.32 -3.33
CA ALA A 210 -21.54 1.12 -3.16
C ALA A 210 -20.17 1.62 -3.61
N ASN A 211 -19.07 0.92 -3.27
CA ASN A 211 -17.72 1.30 -3.69
C ASN A 211 -17.56 1.22 -5.21
N VAL A 212 -18.10 0.18 -5.86
CA VAL A 212 -18.11 0.04 -7.33
C VAL A 212 -18.93 1.17 -7.97
N THR A 213 -20.09 1.48 -7.39
CA THR A 213 -21.00 2.52 -7.92
C THR A 213 -20.37 3.91 -7.86
N ILE A 214 -19.66 4.25 -6.77
CA ILE A 214 -19.06 5.58 -6.63
C ILE A 214 -17.69 5.70 -7.32
N ALA A 215 -17.08 4.60 -7.73
CA ALA A 215 -15.83 4.65 -8.50
C ALA A 215 -16.15 4.93 -9.98
N PRO A 216 -15.64 6.02 -10.59
CA PRO A 216 -15.85 6.32 -12.01
C PRO A 216 -15.49 5.19 -12.98
N LEU A 217 -14.55 4.31 -12.61
CA LEU A 217 -14.21 3.13 -13.41
C LEU A 217 -15.15 1.94 -13.20
N HIS A 218 -16.16 2.04 -12.33
CA HIS A 218 -17.21 1.03 -12.04
C HIS A 218 -16.69 -0.38 -11.77
N ARG A 219 -15.55 -0.50 -11.10
CA ARG A 219 -14.98 -1.78 -10.67
C ARG A 219 -14.12 -1.63 -9.41
N GLY A 220 -13.89 -2.72 -8.73
CA GLY A 220 -12.79 -2.80 -7.78
C GLY A 220 -11.44 -2.81 -8.50
N GLY A 221 -10.40 -2.34 -7.82
CA GLY A 221 -9.02 -2.48 -8.26
C GLY A 221 -8.46 -3.86 -7.88
N GLU A 222 -7.36 -4.23 -8.54
CA GLU A 222 -6.58 -5.42 -8.22
C GLU A 222 -5.30 -5.02 -7.45
N PRO A 223 -4.74 -5.91 -6.60
CA PRO A 223 -3.50 -5.65 -5.87
C PRO A 223 -2.34 -5.22 -6.76
N GLU A 224 -2.22 -5.76 -7.96
CA GLU A 224 -1.19 -5.43 -8.94
C GLU A 224 -1.27 -3.98 -9.41
N GLU A 225 -2.47 -3.41 -9.48
CA GLU A 225 -2.66 -2.01 -9.88
C GLU A 225 -2.10 -1.04 -8.84
N VAL A 226 -2.18 -1.41 -7.56
CA VAL A 226 -1.53 -0.67 -6.46
C VAL A 226 -0.02 -0.89 -6.50
N ALA A 227 0.43 -2.14 -6.63
CA ALA A 227 1.85 -2.50 -6.68
C ALA A 227 2.60 -1.74 -7.80
N ASN A 228 1.99 -1.57 -8.97
CA ASN A 228 2.58 -0.80 -10.07
C ASN A 228 2.92 0.64 -9.67
N VAL A 229 2.04 1.32 -8.95
CA VAL A 229 2.27 2.70 -8.47
C VAL A 229 3.33 2.73 -7.36
N VAL A 230 3.28 1.77 -6.43
CA VAL A 230 4.26 1.65 -5.34
C VAL A 230 5.66 1.43 -5.90
N VAL A 231 5.83 0.49 -6.83
CA VAL A 231 7.12 0.16 -7.43
C VAL A 231 7.66 1.33 -8.28
N PHE A 232 6.78 2.05 -9.01
CA PHE A 232 7.17 3.31 -9.65
C PHE A 232 7.72 4.32 -8.63
N LEU A 233 7.05 4.54 -7.51
CA LEU A 233 7.49 5.50 -6.48
C LEU A 233 8.80 5.08 -5.79
N LEU A 234 9.12 3.79 -5.75
CA LEU A 234 10.37 3.27 -5.22
C LEU A 234 11.53 3.42 -6.22
N SER A 235 11.24 3.43 -7.51
CA SER A 235 12.22 3.49 -8.59
C SER A 235 12.85 4.88 -8.77
N ASP A 236 13.96 4.94 -9.52
CA ASP A 236 14.59 6.21 -9.90
C ASP A 236 13.78 6.97 -10.98
N ALA A 237 12.78 6.32 -11.63
CA ALA A 237 11.82 7.02 -12.48
C ALA A 237 10.99 8.07 -11.71
N ALA A 238 10.87 7.92 -10.39
CA ALA A 238 10.21 8.86 -9.49
C ALA A 238 11.21 9.76 -8.72
N ALA A 239 12.43 9.99 -9.24
CA ALA A 239 13.51 10.67 -8.50
C ALA A 239 13.14 12.10 -8.03
N TYR A 240 12.19 12.77 -8.66
CA TYR A 240 11.72 14.11 -8.27
C TYR A 240 10.31 14.11 -7.65
N VAL A 241 9.79 12.92 -7.28
CA VAL A 241 8.47 12.75 -6.66
C VAL A 241 8.63 12.48 -5.17
N THR A 242 8.31 13.47 -4.33
CA THR A 242 8.27 13.34 -2.87
C THR A 242 7.11 14.17 -2.32
N GLY A 243 6.46 13.70 -1.25
CA GLY A 243 5.27 14.33 -0.69
C GLY A 243 4.00 14.12 -1.52
N ALA A 244 4.04 13.23 -2.52
CA ALA A 244 2.88 12.94 -3.33
C ALA A 244 1.87 12.06 -2.57
N GLU A 245 0.60 12.40 -2.74
CA GLU A 245 -0.57 11.63 -2.29
C GLU A 245 -1.29 11.09 -3.53
N ILE A 246 -1.09 9.81 -3.84
CA ILE A 246 -1.57 9.21 -5.10
C ILE A 246 -2.74 8.27 -4.81
N GLY A 247 -3.94 8.61 -5.32
CA GLY A 247 -5.09 7.71 -5.30
C GLY A 247 -4.95 6.62 -6.35
N VAL A 248 -5.14 5.36 -5.93
CA VAL A 248 -5.31 4.19 -6.81
C VAL A 248 -6.67 3.61 -6.49
N ASP A 249 -7.71 4.30 -6.95
CA ASP A 249 -9.08 4.18 -6.43
C ASP A 249 -10.16 4.25 -7.53
N GLY A 250 -9.77 4.12 -8.79
CA GLY A 250 -10.69 4.23 -9.92
C GLY A 250 -11.37 5.60 -10.04
N GLY A 251 -10.78 6.67 -9.46
CA GLY A 251 -11.30 8.02 -9.44
C GLY A 251 -12.29 8.31 -8.29
N GLN A 252 -12.53 7.34 -7.41
CA GLN A 252 -13.52 7.39 -6.33
C GLN A 252 -13.40 8.65 -5.48
N PHE A 253 -12.20 8.94 -5.00
CA PHE A 253 -11.97 10.03 -4.04
C PHE A 253 -12.22 11.41 -4.66
N ARG A 254 -11.69 11.69 -5.84
CA ARG A 254 -11.73 13.04 -6.43
C ARG A 254 -12.98 13.30 -7.24
N SER A 255 -13.58 12.29 -7.82
CA SER A 255 -14.64 12.45 -8.82
C SER A 255 -15.88 11.59 -8.55
N GLY A 256 -15.88 10.69 -7.57
CA GLY A 256 -16.95 9.74 -7.34
C GLY A 256 -18.32 10.38 -7.12
N VAL A 257 -18.41 11.40 -6.26
CA VAL A 257 -19.67 12.13 -6.02
C VAL A 257 -20.15 12.82 -7.29
N ALA A 258 -19.24 13.50 -8.03
CA ALA A 258 -19.60 14.19 -9.27
C ALA A 258 -20.06 13.21 -10.36
N THR A 259 -19.39 12.05 -10.47
CA THR A 259 -19.78 10.97 -11.39
C THR A 259 -21.17 10.45 -11.05
N PHE A 260 -21.42 10.09 -9.79
CA PHE A 260 -22.71 9.62 -9.33
C PHE A 260 -23.86 10.63 -9.65
N LEU A 261 -23.64 11.91 -9.37
CA LEU A 261 -24.63 12.95 -9.69
C LEU A 261 -24.84 13.10 -11.20
N SER A 262 -23.78 13.07 -11.99
CA SER A 262 -23.84 13.17 -13.45
C SER A 262 -24.63 12.01 -14.06
N GLU A 263 -24.41 10.79 -13.56
CA GLU A 263 -25.12 9.59 -14.02
C GLU A 263 -26.59 9.59 -13.63
N ALA A 264 -26.91 10.01 -12.41
CA ALA A 264 -28.29 10.18 -11.98
C ALA A 264 -29.06 11.16 -12.89
N VAL A 265 -28.45 12.29 -13.26
CA VAL A 265 -29.05 13.27 -14.19
C VAL A 265 -29.19 12.67 -15.59
N ARG A 266 -28.16 11.99 -16.10
CA ARG A 266 -28.20 11.33 -17.43
C ARG A 266 -29.29 10.28 -17.52
N SER A 267 -29.43 9.43 -16.51
CA SER A 267 -30.46 8.40 -16.44
C SER A 267 -31.84 9.00 -16.40
N ALA A 268 -32.05 10.13 -15.74
CA ALA A 268 -33.33 10.84 -15.74
C ALA A 268 -33.69 11.47 -17.10
N GLN A 269 -32.68 11.92 -17.86
CA GLN A 269 -32.86 12.50 -19.20
C GLN A 269 -33.03 11.45 -20.30
N HIS A 270 -32.47 10.25 -20.13
CA HIS A 270 -32.51 9.16 -21.12
C HIS A 270 -32.89 7.83 -20.48
N PRO A 271 -34.13 7.65 -20.02
CA PRO A 271 -34.56 6.48 -19.28
C PRO A 271 -34.39 5.13 -20.03
N ALA A 272 -34.28 5.16 -21.36
CA ALA A 272 -34.06 3.96 -22.17
C ALA A 272 -32.57 3.54 -22.30
N ALA A 273 -31.62 4.38 -21.86
CA ALA A 273 -30.19 4.12 -21.97
C ALA A 273 -29.57 3.60 -20.66
N SER A 274 -30.32 3.34 -19.61
CA SER A 274 -29.84 3.03 -18.27
C SER A 274 -29.36 1.58 -18.05
N ALA A 275 -29.25 0.77 -19.10
CA ALA A 275 -28.68 -0.57 -19.02
C ALA A 275 -27.22 -0.55 -19.49
N LEU A 276 -26.29 -0.03 -18.67
CA LEU A 276 -24.91 -0.39 -18.83
C LEU A 276 -24.73 -1.85 -18.39
N PRO A 277 -24.05 -2.70 -19.18
CA PRO A 277 -23.80 -4.08 -18.76
C PRO A 277 -22.87 -4.06 -17.52
N HIS A 278 -23.30 -4.76 -16.50
CA HIS A 278 -22.54 -5.03 -15.26
C HIS A 278 -21.37 -5.96 -15.52
#